data_cb1064c0513f859fdd28d5ea61d8b2a7
#
_entry.id   cb1064c0513f859fdd28d5ea61d8b2a7
#
_cell.length_a   1.000
_cell.length_b   1.000
_cell.length_c   1.000
_cell.angle_alpha   90.00
_cell.angle_beta   90.00
_cell.angle_gamma   90.00
#
_symmetry.space_group_name_H-M   'P 1'
#
loop_
_entity.id
_entity.type
_entity.pdbx_description
1 polymer ?
#
loop_
_entity_poly.entity_id
_entity_poly.type
_entity_poly.pdbx_seq_one_letter_code
_entity_poly.pdbx_strand_id
1 'polypeptide(L)'
;MTIVKTCGKLYWAGEYAILEPGQLALIKAIPIYMTADIKASNDYRLYSDMFSYSVDLRPDSSYALIQETVALVEEYLTAQGVELQPFSLDVRGKMEREGKKFGLGSSGSVVVLVIKAMLAFYERLADRELLFKLASAVLLKRGDNGSMGDIACIVSEELVLYQSIDREKVAEWLEKEELQAVLARDWGFSIRSVEPALKFNFLVGWTKEVAVSSHMVKQIKDNMNSSFLQASKETVANLVKALEVGQEETIIDLLEQASQLLEGLSSDIYTPSLRQLKNASRDLKAVAKSSGAGGGDCGIALSFDQDSTTLLKKRWADLGIELLYQERMGHDDKSEG
;
A
#
# COMPACT_ATOMS: atom_id res chain seq x y z
N MET A 1 3.16 15.76 23.62
CA MET A 1 2.19 14.80 23.08
C MET A 1 2.09 15.05 21.59
N THR A 2 2.46 14.08 20.78
CA THR A 2 2.47 14.19 19.33
C THR A 2 1.65 13.07 18.73
N ILE A 3 0.63 13.40 17.93
CA ILE A 3 -0.23 12.42 17.27
C ILE A 3 0.06 12.45 15.78
N VAL A 4 0.33 11.28 15.22
CA VAL A 4 0.51 11.08 13.78
C VAL A 4 -0.45 10.02 13.27
N LYS A 5 -0.64 9.98 11.94
CA LYS A 5 -1.49 8.97 11.30
C LYS A 5 -0.87 8.45 10.01
N THR A 6 -1.28 7.25 9.62
CA THR A 6 -1.01 6.64 8.31
C THR A 6 -2.27 6.01 7.75
N CYS A 7 -2.39 6.00 6.43
CA CYS A 7 -3.51 5.43 5.69
C CYS A 7 -3.27 3.97 5.29
N GLY A 8 -4.32 3.32 4.76
CA GLY A 8 -4.19 2.08 4.00
C GLY A 8 -3.83 2.33 2.53
N LYS A 9 -3.69 1.27 1.75
CA LYS A 9 -3.44 1.33 0.30
C LYS A 9 -4.12 0.19 -0.46
N LEU A 10 -4.41 0.42 -1.75
CA LEU A 10 -4.86 -0.62 -2.69
C LEU A 10 -4.18 -0.43 -4.06
N TYR A 11 -3.83 -1.53 -4.68
CA TYR A 11 -3.28 -1.55 -6.04
C TYR A 11 -4.40 -1.37 -7.07
N TRP A 12 -4.15 -0.55 -8.07
CA TRP A 12 -4.98 -0.43 -9.26
C TRP A 12 -4.43 -1.27 -10.41
N ALA A 13 -3.10 -1.29 -10.57
CA ALA A 13 -2.42 -2.12 -11.55
C ALA A 13 -0.94 -2.32 -11.18
N GLY A 14 -0.30 -3.34 -11.75
CA GLY A 14 1.12 -3.63 -11.58
C GLY A 14 1.42 -4.65 -10.49
N GLU A 15 0.38 -5.26 -9.89
CA GLU A 15 0.55 -6.33 -8.90
C GLU A 15 1.45 -7.44 -9.47
N TYR A 16 2.19 -8.11 -8.63
CA TYR A 16 3.21 -9.13 -8.93
C TYR A 16 4.39 -8.62 -9.76
N ALA A 17 4.16 -7.99 -10.93
CA ALA A 17 5.25 -7.44 -11.73
C ALA A 17 6.12 -6.48 -10.91
N ILE A 18 5.52 -5.70 -10.02
CA ILE A 18 6.20 -4.75 -9.13
C ILE A 18 7.23 -5.41 -8.19
N LEU A 19 7.23 -6.73 -8.07
CA LEU A 19 8.25 -7.48 -7.33
C LEU A 19 9.60 -7.50 -8.05
N GLU A 20 9.64 -7.24 -9.35
CA GLU A 20 10.87 -7.16 -10.13
C GLU A 20 11.40 -5.72 -10.20
N PRO A 21 12.72 -5.51 -10.15
CA PRO A 21 13.33 -4.18 -10.21
C PRO A 21 12.91 -3.36 -11.43
N GLY A 22 12.60 -2.08 -11.23
CA GLY A 22 12.26 -1.15 -12.31
C GLY A 22 10.88 -1.35 -12.94
N GLN A 23 10.06 -2.23 -12.37
CA GLN A 23 8.65 -2.38 -12.74
C GLN A 23 7.79 -1.26 -12.16
N LEU A 24 6.59 -1.08 -12.72
CA LEU A 24 5.67 -0.01 -12.36
C LEU A 24 4.42 -0.56 -11.67
N ALA A 25 3.89 0.21 -10.71
CA ALA A 25 2.56 -0.02 -10.14
C ALA A 25 1.82 1.30 -9.93
N LEU A 26 0.51 1.27 -10.10
CA LEU A 26 -0.40 2.35 -9.74
C LEU A 26 -1.12 1.96 -8.45
N ILE A 27 -0.94 2.75 -7.38
CA ILE A 27 -1.37 2.40 -6.03
C ILE A 27 -2.08 3.60 -5.41
N LYS A 28 -3.25 3.39 -4.80
CA LYS A 28 -4.09 4.42 -4.20
C LYS A 28 -4.10 4.33 -2.69
N ALA A 29 -3.85 5.44 -2.02
CA ALA A 29 -4.05 5.59 -0.58
C ALA A 29 -5.54 5.52 -0.22
N ILE A 30 -5.85 4.77 0.83
CA ILE A 30 -7.22 4.60 1.34
C ILE A 30 -7.29 5.25 2.72
N PRO A 31 -8.18 6.21 2.98
CA PRO A 31 -8.24 6.97 4.23
C PRO A 31 -8.88 6.18 5.38
N ILE A 32 -8.46 4.93 5.54
CA ILE A 32 -8.67 4.12 6.73
C ILE A 32 -7.38 4.19 7.51
N TYR A 33 -7.41 4.91 8.64
CA TYR A 33 -6.21 5.35 9.33
C TYR A 33 -5.85 4.49 10.53
N MET A 34 -4.54 4.33 10.72
CA MET A 34 -3.92 4.02 12.00
C MET A 34 -3.33 5.30 12.59
N THR A 35 -3.29 5.39 13.92
CA THR A 35 -2.77 6.56 14.65
C THR A 35 -1.73 6.12 15.66
N ALA A 36 -0.75 6.98 15.91
CA ALA A 36 0.19 6.81 17.02
C ALA A 36 0.26 8.09 17.85
N ASP A 37 0.24 7.91 19.17
CA ASP A 37 0.51 8.95 20.17
C ASP A 37 1.85 8.63 20.83
N ILE A 38 2.78 9.58 20.81
CA ILE A 38 4.10 9.46 21.42
C ILE A 38 4.34 10.62 22.39
N LYS A 39 4.92 10.31 23.55
CA LYS A 39 5.27 11.28 24.59
C LYS A 39 6.46 10.82 25.41
N ALA A 40 7.20 11.78 25.99
CA ALA A 40 8.28 11.48 26.91
C ALA A 40 7.76 10.67 28.12
N SER A 41 8.60 9.75 28.61
CA SER A 41 8.32 8.86 29.72
C SER A 41 9.59 8.59 30.51
N ASN A 42 9.48 8.09 31.73
CA ASN A 42 10.66 7.65 32.51
C ASN A 42 11.26 6.34 31.98
N ASP A 43 10.41 5.48 31.38
CA ASP A 43 10.79 4.19 30.83
C ASP A 43 10.18 4.02 29.43
N TYR A 44 10.78 3.18 28.58
CA TYR A 44 10.20 2.81 27.31
C TYR A 44 8.93 1.98 27.51
N ARG A 45 7.86 2.38 26.82
CA ARG A 45 6.60 1.64 26.79
C ARG A 45 6.00 1.68 25.38
N LEU A 46 5.80 0.51 24.82
CA LEU A 46 5.14 0.30 23.53
C LEU A 46 3.78 -0.37 23.77
N TYR A 47 2.73 0.19 23.22
CA TYR A 47 1.38 -0.35 23.26
C TYR A 47 0.79 -0.38 21.85
N SER A 48 0.06 -1.44 21.54
CA SER A 48 -0.77 -1.56 20.36
C SER A 48 -2.13 -2.14 20.74
N ASP A 49 -3.22 -1.59 20.20
CA ASP A 49 -4.58 -2.10 20.42
C ASP A 49 -4.84 -3.46 19.72
N MET A 50 -3.85 -3.98 18.99
CA MET A 50 -3.84 -5.37 18.50
C MET A 50 -3.62 -6.37 19.63
N PHE A 51 -3.01 -5.94 20.76
CA PHE A 51 -2.65 -6.79 21.89
C PHE A 51 -3.24 -6.25 23.19
N SER A 52 -3.42 -7.15 24.19
CA SER A 52 -3.97 -6.79 25.51
C SER A 52 -2.93 -6.31 26.51
N TYR A 53 -1.65 -6.22 26.13
CA TYR A 53 -0.53 -5.84 27.00
C TYR A 53 0.41 -4.84 26.30
N SER A 54 1.28 -4.23 27.09
CA SER A 54 2.34 -3.34 26.61
C SER A 54 3.71 -3.96 26.92
N VAL A 55 4.72 -3.58 26.14
CA VAL A 55 6.11 -4.05 26.28
C VAL A 55 7.08 -2.87 26.38
N ASP A 56 8.31 -3.14 26.77
CA ASP A 56 9.45 -2.25 26.60
C ASP A 56 10.24 -2.58 25.30
N LEU A 57 11.52 -2.25 25.23
CA LEU A 57 12.39 -2.58 24.09
C LEU A 57 13.01 -3.99 24.15
N ARG A 58 12.76 -4.77 25.20
CA ARG A 58 13.18 -6.18 25.24
C ARG A 58 12.39 -6.99 24.23
N PRO A 59 13.04 -7.90 23.48
CA PRO A 59 12.41 -8.60 22.37
C PRO A 59 11.10 -9.30 22.76
N ASP A 60 10.05 -9.01 22.02
CA ASP A 60 8.73 -9.63 22.10
C ASP A 60 8.23 -9.95 20.70
N SER A 61 7.91 -11.21 20.43
CA SER A 61 7.53 -11.66 19.08
C SER A 61 6.29 -10.96 18.50
N SER A 62 5.34 -10.57 19.37
CA SER A 62 4.12 -9.86 18.95
C SER A 62 4.42 -8.39 18.57
N TYR A 63 5.39 -7.79 19.24
CA TYR A 63 5.80 -6.40 19.04
C TYR A 63 7.04 -6.23 18.16
N ALA A 64 7.61 -7.33 17.64
CA ALA A 64 8.87 -7.32 16.90
C ALA A 64 8.92 -6.26 15.79
N LEU A 65 7.85 -6.09 14.99
CA LEU A 65 7.80 -5.09 13.93
C LEU A 65 7.94 -3.65 14.47
N ILE A 66 7.27 -3.33 15.58
CA ILE A 66 7.35 -2.02 16.23
C ILE A 66 8.73 -1.83 16.84
N GLN A 67 9.25 -2.82 17.58
CA GLN A 67 10.55 -2.76 18.24
C GLN A 67 11.71 -2.61 17.25
N GLU A 68 11.71 -3.36 16.17
CA GLU A 68 12.72 -3.25 15.11
C GLU A 68 12.65 -1.92 14.36
N THR A 69 11.43 -1.38 14.17
CA THR A 69 11.26 -0.04 13.62
C THR A 69 11.83 1.02 14.56
N VAL A 70 11.55 0.93 15.87
CA VAL A 70 12.12 1.82 16.88
C VAL A 70 13.65 1.74 16.84
N ALA A 71 14.23 0.54 16.86
CA ALA A 71 15.66 0.35 16.85
C ALA A 71 16.36 0.97 15.64
N LEU A 72 15.79 0.82 14.44
CA LEU A 72 16.35 1.42 13.22
C LEU A 72 16.26 2.95 13.24
N VAL A 73 15.16 3.51 13.75
CA VAL A 73 15.01 4.97 13.86
C VAL A 73 15.95 5.52 14.92
N GLU A 74 16.17 4.82 16.06
CA GLU A 74 17.16 5.20 17.06
C GLU A 74 18.59 5.16 16.50
N GLU A 75 18.95 4.15 15.69
CA GLU A 75 20.22 4.08 14.93
C GLU A 75 20.37 5.33 14.04
N TYR A 76 19.34 5.66 13.25
CA TYR A 76 19.33 6.84 12.40
C TYR A 76 19.51 8.15 13.18
N LEU A 77 18.73 8.34 14.26
CA LEU A 77 18.77 9.55 15.09
C LEU A 77 20.10 9.72 15.81
N THR A 78 20.65 8.63 16.36
CA THR A 78 21.96 8.64 17.03
C THR A 78 23.07 9.06 16.07
N ALA A 79 23.06 8.57 14.83
CA ALA A 79 24.01 8.98 13.80
C ALA A 79 23.86 10.46 13.40
N GLN A 80 22.71 11.08 13.66
CA GLN A 80 22.47 12.53 13.51
C GLN A 80 22.82 13.34 14.76
N GLY A 81 23.42 12.72 15.79
CA GLY A 81 23.79 13.37 17.04
C GLY A 81 22.61 13.71 17.95
N VAL A 82 21.47 13.03 17.78
CA VAL A 82 20.30 13.19 18.66
C VAL A 82 20.52 12.40 19.95
N GLU A 83 20.37 13.05 21.09
CA GLU A 83 20.33 12.40 22.40
C GLU A 83 18.97 11.71 22.58
N LEU A 84 18.99 10.39 22.72
CA LEU A 84 17.79 9.59 22.87
C LEU A 84 17.26 9.67 24.30
N GLN A 85 15.95 9.63 24.43
CA GLN A 85 15.25 9.60 25.71
C GLN A 85 14.08 8.59 25.69
N PRO A 86 13.74 7.97 26.82
CA PRO A 86 12.61 7.07 26.89
C PRO A 86 11.27 7.74 26.54
N PHE A 87 10.39 6.98 25.90
CA PHE A 87 9.06 7.42 25.51
C PHE A 87 8.00 6.34 25.72
N SER A 88 6.74 6.78 25.77
CA SER A 88 5.57 5.91 25.62
C SER A 88 4.98 6.13 24.22
N LEU A 89 4.83 5.04 23.47
CA LEU A 89 4.24 5.00 22.13
C LEU A 89 2.97 4.14 22.16
N ASP A 90 1.83 4.72 21.84
CA ASP A 90 0.54 4.06 21.74
C ASP A 90 0.11 4.01 20.27
N VAL A 91 0.07 2.82 19.67
CA VAL A 91 -0.38 2.56 18.29
C VAL A 91 -1.83 2.07 18.31
N ARG A 92 -2.70 2.70 17.53
CA ARG A 92 -4.13 2.40 17.48
C ARG A 92 -4.65 2.39 16.06
N GLY A 93 -5.71 1.61 15.85
CA GLY A 93 -6.41 1.50 14.59
C GLY A 93 -6.16 0.15 13.94
N LYS A 94 -7.27 -0.55 13.62
CA LYS A 94 -7.24 -1.87 13.03
C LYS A 94 -7.73 -1.79 11.59
N MET A 95 -6.90 -2.26 10.66
CA MET A 95 -7.31 -2.44 9.27
C MET A 95 -7.96 -3.82 9.09
N GLU A 96 -8.87 -4.14 10.01
CA GLU A 96 -9.60 -5.41 10.06
C GLU A 96 -10.96 -5.22 10.73
N ARG A 97 -11.85 -6.18 10.52
CA ARG A 97 -13.13 -6.28 11.21
C ARG A 97 -13.40 -7.73 11.57
N GLU A 98 -13.82 -7.99 12.82
CA GLU A 98 -14.11 -9.35 13.32
C GLU A 98 -12.96 -10.35 13.08
N GLY A 99 -11.70 -9.89 13.25
CA GLY A 99 -10.51 -10.70 13.04
C GLY A 99 -10.15 -10.97 11.58
N LYS A 100 -10.86 -10.37 10.63
CA LYS A 100 -10.58 -10.49 9.19
C LYS A 100 -9.96 -9.19 8.67
N LYS A 101 -8.76 -9.29 8.10
CA LYS A 101 -8.04 -8.15 7.51
C LYS A 101 -8.73 -7.65 6.25
N PHE A 102 -8.62 -6.35 6.00
CA PHE A 102 -9.10 -5.73 4.76
C PHE A 102 -8.08 -5.86 3.59
N GLY A 103 -6.83 -6.24 3.86
CA GLY A 103 -5.78 -6.28 2.84
C GLY A 103 -5.19 -4.90 2.48
N LEU A 104 -5.33 -3.91 3.35
CA LEU A 104 -4.94 -2.51 3.12
C LEU A 104 -3.47 -2.21 3.43
N GLY A 105 -2.60 -3.21 3.68
CA GLY A 105 -1.17 -2.98 3.96
C GLY A 105 -0.87 -2.53 5.38
N SER A 106 -1.51 -3.15 6.39
CA SER A 106 -1.36 -2.77 7.81
C SER A 106 0.08 -2.81 8.31
N SER A 107 0.91 -3.78 7.89
CA SER A 107 2.33 -3.86 8.31
C SER A 107 3.12 -2.63 7.85
N GLY A 108 3.00 -2.25 6.57
CA GLY A 108 3.62 -1.03 6.05
C GLY A 108 3.12 0.23 6.77
N SER A 109 1.80 0.31 7.05
CA SER A 109 1.22 1.41 7.81
C SER A 109 1.81 1.52 9.22
N VAL A 110 1.99 0.41 9.95
CA VAL A 110 2.62 0.42 11.29
C VAL A 110 4.05 0.92 11.23
N VAL A 111 4.86 0.44 10.29
CA VAL A 111 6.27 0.86 10.16
C VAL A 111 6.35 2.37 9.88
N VAL A 112 5.64 2.87 8.88
CA VAL A 112 5.63 4.31 8.56
C VAL A 112 5.09 5.14 9.73
N LEU A 113 4.08 4.64 10.43
CA LEU A 113 3.47 5.30 11.58
C LEU A 113 4.47 5.49 12.73
N VAL A 114 5.21 4.43 13.08
CA VAL A 114 6.23 4.48 14.14
C VAL A 114 7.37 5.43 13.76
N ILE A 115 7.85 5.37 12.51
CA ILE A 115 8.87 6.29 12.00
C ILE A 115 8.39 7.75 12.11
N LYS A 116 7.18 8.06 11.60
CA LYS A 116 6.59 9.41 11.69
C LYS A 116 6.47 9.88 13.15
N ALA A 117 6.02 8.99 14.05
CA ALA A 117 5.86 9.32 15.46
C ALA A 117 7.20 9.68 16.10
N MET A 118 8.23 8.85 15.92
CA MET A 118 9.55 9.08 16.50
C MET A 118 10.22 10.33 15.93
N LEU A 119 10.21 10.53 14.61
CA LEU A 119 10.78 11.72 14.00
C LEU A 119 10.10 12.99 14.50
N ALA A 120 8.77 12.99 14.62
CA ALA A 120 8.03 14.11 15.18
C ALA A 120 8.34 14.33 16.67
N PHE A 121 8.52 13.28 17.47
CA PHE A 121 8.89 13.35 18.88
C PHE A 121 10.27 14.00 19.09
N TYR A 122 11.22 13.69 18.22
CA TYR A 122 12.56 14.30 18.24
C TYR A 122 12.68 15.57 17.38
N GLU A 123 11.55 16.14 16.94
CA GLU A 123 11.49 17.38 16.13
C GLU A 123 12.34 17.30 14.85
N ARG A 124 12.33 16.14 14.20
CA ARG A 124 13.03 15.90 12.93
C ARG A 124 12.04 15.88 11.76
N LEU A 125 12.41 16.62 10.72
CA LEU A 125 11.66 16.61 9.46
C LEU A 125 12.17 15.47 8.58
N ALA A 126 11.25 14.83 7.90
CA ALA A 126 11.55 13.85 6.86
C ALA A 126 10.68 14.13 5.64
N ASP A 127 11.30 14.13 4.49
CA ASP A 127 10.59 14.12 3.22
C ASP A 127 10.08 12.72 2.87
N ARG A 128 9.36 12.63 1.77
CA ARG A 128 8.80 11.37 1.26
C ARG A 128 9.89 10.32 0.99
N GLU A 129 11.02 10.74 0.44
CA GLU A 129 12.14 9.85 0.11
C GLU A 129 12.76 9.23 1.35
N LEU A 130 13.05 10.02 2.37
CA LEU A 130 13.62 9.52 3.62
C LEU A 130 12.66 8.60 4.35
N LEU A 131 11.37 8.95 4.43
CA LEU A 131 10.34 8.07 5.01
C LEU A 131 10.25 6.72 4.28
N PHE A 132 10.28 6.75 2.94
CA PHE A 132 10.27 5.55 2.12
C PHE A 132 11.49 4.67 2.39
N LYS A 133 12.69 5.27 2.39
CA LYS A 133 13.95 4.55 2.61
C LYS A 133 14.04 3.95 4.01
N LEU A 134 13.69 4.72 5.05
CA LEU A 134 13.69 4.22 6.43
C LEU A 134 12.71 3.04 6.60
N ALA A 135 11.48 3.19 6.11
CA ALA A 135 10.47 2.14 6.23
C ALA A 135 10.84 0.88 5.43
N SER A 136 11.37 1.06 4.22
CA SER A 136 11.85 -0.05 3.39
C SER A 136 13.06 -0.74 4.04
N ALA A 137 13.99 0.02 4.64
CA ALA A 137 15.14 -0.55 5.35
C ALA A 137 14.71 -1.45 6.52
N VAL A 138 13.70 -1.05 7.31
CA VAL A 138 13.12 -1.92 8.37
C VAL A 138 12.66 -3.24 7.79
N LEU A 139 11.84 -3.21 6.74
CA LEU A 139 11.26 -4.41 6.15
C LEU A 139 12.33 -5.30 5.49
N LEU A 140 13.30 -4.72 4.80
CA LEU A 140 14.39 -5.47 4.17
C LEU A 140 15.31 -6.14 5.21
N LYS A 141 15.67 -5.44 6.30
CA LYS A 141 16.43 -6.05 7.42
C LYS A 141 15.68 -7.20 8.09
N ARG A 142 14.34 -7.21 8.06
CA ARG A 142 13.49 -8.32 8.52
C ARG A 142 13.43 -9.50 7.53
N GLY A 143 13.96 -9.36 6.33
CA GLY A 143 13.83 -10.34 5.25
C GLY A 143 12.46 -10.34 4.57
N ASP A 144 11.71 -9.23 4.65
CA ASP A 144 10.47 -9.06 3.90
C ASP A 144 10.76 -9.01 2.40
N ASN A 145 9.99 -9.76 1.63
CA ASN A 145 10.12 -9.87 0.18
C ASN A 145 9.05 -9.10 -0.59
N GLY A 146 8.31 -8.22 0.08
CA GLY A 146 7.32 -7.32 -0.53
C GLY A 146 7.97 -6.31 -1.47
N SER A 147 7.18 -5.70 -2.34
CA SER A 147 7.66 -4.75 -3.36
C SER A 147 8.03 -3.36 -2.85
N MET A 148 7.71 -3.04 -1.60
CA MET A 148 7.73 -1.69 -1.00
C MET A 148 6.75 -0.70 -1.65
N GLY A 149 5.87 -1.16 -2.53
CA GLY A 149 4.85 -0.32 -3.15
C GLY A 149 3.79 0.18 -2.17
N ASP A 150 3.48 -0.60 -1.13
CA ASP A 150 2.64 -0.17 -0.02
C ASP A 150 3.28 1.01 0.74
N ILE A 151 4.57 0.92 1.05
CA ILE A 151 5.32 2.00 1.67
C ILE A 151 5.28 3.26 0.81
N ALA A 152 5.60 3.14 -0.50
CA ALA A 152 5.58 4.25 -1.44
C ALA A 152 4.23 5.00 -1.45
N CYS A 153 3.13 4.26 -1.40
CA CYS A 153 1.79 4.82 -1.37
C CYS A 153 1.45 5.47 -0.01
N ILE A 154 1.78 4.79 1.10
CA ILE A 154 1.47 5.25 2.46
C ILE A 154 2.23 6.54 2.81
N VAL A 155 3.50 6.66 2.41
CA VAL A 155 4.27 7.90 2.66
C VAL A 155 3.80 9.08 1.81
N SER A 156 3.10 8.81 0.72
CA SER A 156 2.57 9.82 -0.20
C SER A 156 1.14 10.25 0.13
N GLU A 157 0.34 9.34 0.67
CA GLU A 157 -1.09 9.52 1.00
C GLU A 157 -1.98 9.88 -0.22
N GLU A 158 -1.57 9.51 -1.44
CA GLU A 158 -2.16 9.89 -2.72
C GLU A 158 -2.39 8.67 -3.64
N LEU A 159 -2.85 8.92 -4.88
CA LEU A 159 -2.72 7.98 -5.98
C LEU A 159 -1.32 8.15 -6.58
N VAL A 160 -0.50 7.11 -6.55
CA VAL A 160 0.91 7.19 -6.96
C VAL A 160 1.27 6.17 -8.03
N LEU A 161 2.08 6.63 -8.98
CA LEU A 161 2.89 5.76 -9.82
C LEU A 161 4.20 5.49 -9.10
N TYR A 162 4.44 4.23 -8.78
CA TYR A 162 5.66 3.75 -8.13
C TYR A 162 6.49 2.90 -9.09
N GLN A 163 7.80 3.17 -9.15
CA GLN A 163 8.79 2.31 -9.78
C GLN A 163 9.60 1.60 -8.71
N SER A 164 9.69 0.27 -8.78
CA SER A 164 10.30 -0.55 -7.74
C SER A 164 11.82 -0.46 -7.69
N ILE A 165 12.35 -0.62 -6.47
CA ILE A 165 13.78 -0.78 -6.17
C ILE A 165 14.29 -2.17 -6.56
N ASP A 166 15.61 -2.29 -6.66
CA ASP A 166 16.30 -3.57 -6.57
C ASP A 166 16.50 -3.93 -5.08
N ARG A 167 15.57 -4.73 -4.56
CA ARG A 167 15.50 -5.09 -3.13
C ARG A 167 16.70 -5.90 -2.67
N GLU A 168 17.18 -6.82 -3.51
CA GLU A 168 18.33 -7.68 -3.20
C GLU A 168 19.59 -6.82 -3.04
N LYS A 169 19.80 -5.90 -3.96
CA LYS A 169 20.91 -4.94 -3.91
C LYS A 169 20.85 -4.02 -2.70
N VAL A 170 19.66 -3.49 -2.37
CA VAL A 170 19.51 -2.62 -1.19
C VAL A 170 19.70 -3.41 0.11
N ALA A 171 19.19 -4.64 0.20
CA ALA A 171 19.39 -5.51 1.34
C ALA A 171 20.89 -5.82 1.54
N GLU A 172 21.62 -6.10 0.44
CA GLU A 172 23.08 -6.30 0.49
C GLU A 172 23.83 -5.07 1.03
N TRP A 173 23.41 -3.86 0.65
CA TRP A 173 24.00 -2.64 1.20
C TRP A 173 23.72 -2.51 2.69
N LEU A 174 22.47 -2.77 3.13
CA LEU A 174 22.07 -2.69 4.55
C LEU A 174 22.79 -3.72 5.44
N GLU A 175 23.31 -4.82 4.88
CA GLU A 175 24.12 -5.80 5.59
C GLU A 175 25.59 -5.38 5.72
N LYS A 176 26.12 -4.63 4.74
CA LYS A 176 27.56 -4.37 4.60
C LYS A 176 27.98 -2.95 5.01
N GLU A 177 27.06 -2.02 5.09
CA GLU A 177 27.35 -0.61 5.23
C GLU A 177 26.53 0.01 6.37
N GLU A 178 27.03 1.12 6.89
CA GLU A 178 26.31 1.92 7.87
C GLU A 178 25.01 2.49 7.28
N LEU A 179 23.95 2.51 8.08
CA LEU A 179 22.61 2.95 7.63
C LEU A 179 22.64 4.32 6.93
N GLN A 180 23.38 5.28 7.46
CA GLN A 180 23.48 6.62 6.87
C GLN A 180 24.06 6.60 5.45
N ALA A 181 25.05 5.78 5.20
CA ALA A 181 25.65 5.63 3.87
C ALA A 181 24.66 5.03 2.88
N VAL A 182 23.89 4.02 3.32
CA VAL A 182 22.86 3.39 2.48
C VAL A 182 21.73 4.37 2.19
N LEU A 183 21.25 5.12 3.18
CA LEU A 183 20.17 6.11 2.99
C LEU A 183 20.57 7.24 2.02
N ALA A 184 21.87 7.58 1.96
CA ALA A 184 22.38 8.61 1.04
C ALA A 184 22.51 8.12 -0.42
N ARG A 185 22.46 6.79 -0.66
CA ARG A 185 22.56 6.22 -2.02
C ARG A 185 21.29 6.47 -2.83
N ASP A 186 21.46 6.50 -4.16
CA ASP A 186 20.32 6.35 -5.07
C ASP A 186 19.88 4.87 -5.12
N TRP A 187 18.62 4.60 -4.76
CA TRP A 187 18.03 3.26 -4.78
C TRP A 187 17.33 2.94 -6.11
N GLY A 188 17.29 3.89 -7.05
CA GLY A 188 16.71 3.70 -8.39
C GLY A 188 15.18 3.62 -8.43
N PHE A 189 14.48 4.10 -7.40
CA PHE A 189 13.01 4.16 -7.38
C PHE A 189 12.49 5.51 -7.83
N SER A 190 11.21 5.54 -8.15
CA SER A 190 10.48 6.80 -8.27
C SER A 190 9.07 6.69 -7.68
N ILE A 191 8.60 7.78 -7.08
CA ILE A 191 7.25 7.92 -6.56
C ILE A 191 6.68 9.22 -7.10
N ARG A 192 5.65 9.13 -7.95
CA ARG A 192 5.02 10.27 -8.60
C ARG A 192 3.52 10.26 -8.33
N SER A 193 2.96 11.37 -7.89
CA SER A 193 1.52 11.56 -7.76
C SER A 193 0.85 11.54 -9.13
N VAL A 194 -0.35 10.97 -9.20
CA VAL A 194 -1.18 10.88 -10.41
C VAL A 194 -2.51 11.56 -10.13
N GLU A 195 -2.85 12.56 -10.94
CA GLU A 195 -4.09 13.30 -10.81
C GLU A 195 -4.99 12.99 -12.02
N PRO A 196 -6.12 12.27 -11.82
CA PRO A 196 -7.06 12.01 -12.90
C PRO A 196 -7.72 13.28 -13.40
N ALA A 197 -7.74 13.47 -14.74
CA ALA A 197 -8.34 14.63 -15.36
C ALA A 197 -9.88 14.55 -15.47
N LEU A 198 -10.46 13.32 -15.46
CA LEU A 198 -11.92 13.15 -15.50
C LEU A 198 -12.47 12.71 -14.14
N LYS A 199 -13.76 13.01 -13.92
CA LYS A 199 -14.49 12.59 -12.71
C LYS A 199 -15.02 11.18 -12.82
N PHE A 200 -14.80 10.41 -11.75
CA PHE A 200 -15.41 9.09 -11.57
C PHE A 200 -15.56 8.79 -10.08
N ASN A 201 -16.37 7.78 -9.77
CA ASN A 201 -16.43 7.19 -8.44
C ASN A 201 -15.43 6.06 -8.33
N PHE A 202 -14.55 6.12 -7.36
CA PHE A 202 -13.69 5.01 -6.93
C PHE A 202 -14.38 4.27 -5.78
N LEU A 203 -14.50 2.95 -5.91
CA LEU A 203 -15.17 2.09 -4.92
C LEU A 203 -14.23 0.97 -4.50
N VAL A 204 -14.32 0.58 -3.23
CA VAL A 204 -13.62 -0.57 -2.66
C VAL A 204 -14.65 -1.57 -2.15
N GLY A 205 -14.64 -2.77 -2.72
CA GLY A 205 -15.47 -3.90 -2.29
C GLY A 205 -14.64 -4.88 -1.47
N TRP A 206 -15.12 -5.25 -0.28
CA TRP A 206 -14.50 -6.24 0.59
C TRP A 206 -15.26 -7.57 0.53
N THR A 207 -14.56 -8.65 0.19
CA THR A 207 -15.14 -9.98 0.04
C THR A 207 -15.36 -10.70 1.35
N LYS A 208 -14.77 -10.24 2.45
CA LYS A 208 -14.76 -10.90 3.78
C LYS A 208 -14.03 -12.25 3.78
N GLU A 209 -13.34 -12.58 2.70
CA GLU A 209 -12.42 -13.72 2.61
C GLU A 209 -11.01 -13.24 2.93
N VAL A 210 -10.23 -14.04 3.64
CA VAL A 210 -8.84 -13.68 4.00
C VAL A 210 -7.90 -14.21 2.93
N ALA A 211 -7.12 -13.33 2.32
CA ALA A 211 -6.08 -13.72 1.37
C ALA A 211 -4.92 -14.44 2.07
N VAL A 212 -4.47 -15.57 1.49
CA VAL A 212 -3.27 -16.30 1.94
C VAL A 212 -2.10 -15.92 1.03
N SER A 213 -1.60 -14.71 1.20
CA SER A 213 -0.64 -14.09 0.27
C SER A 213 0.72 -14.79 0.16
N SER A 214 1.23 -15.39 1.25
CA SER A 214 2.58 -15.98 1.28
C SER A 214 2.76 -17.21 0.38
N HIS A 215 1.72 -18.04 0.24
CA HIS A 215 1.75 -19.20 -0.66
C HIS A 215 1.59 -18.81 -2.13
N MET A 216 0.77 -17.80 -2.42
CA MET A 216 0.46 -17.37 -3.78
C MET A 216 1.68 -16.77 -4.48
N VAL A 217 2.46 -15.92 -3.78
CA VAL A 217 3.67 -15.29 -4.36
C VAL A 217 4.67 -16.35 -4.82
N LYS A 218 4.84 -17.44 -4.07
CA LYS A 218 5.80 -18.49 -4.41
C LYS A 218 5.39 -19.32 -5.64
N GLN A 219 4.10 -19.61 -5.79
CA GLN A 219 3.56 -20.37 -6.93
C GLN A 219 3.52 -19.56 -8.23
N ILE A 220 3.35 -18.23 -8.11
CA ILE A 220 3.19 -17.33 -9.26
C ILE A 220 4.55 -16.96 -9.88
N LYS A 221 5.65 -17.05 -9.13
CA LYS A 221 6.98 -16.63 -9.58
C LYS A 221 7.40 -17.28 -10.90
N ASP A 222 7.05 -18.54 -11.11
CA ASP A 222 7.40 -19.29 -12.34
C ASP A 222 6.61 -18.81 -13.57
N ASN A 223 5.47 -18.16 -13.37
CA ASN A 223 4.62 -17.60 -14.44
C ASN A 223 4.95 -16.14 -14.77
N MET A 224 5.76 -15.47 -13.95
CA MET A 224 6.21 -14.09 -14.15
C MET A 224 7.33 -14.02 -15.20
N ASN A 225 6.99 -14.36 -16.45
CA ASN A 225 7.94 -14.29 -17.55
C ASN A 225 8.10 -12.86 -18.10
N SER A 226 9.09 -12.68 -19.01
CA SER A 226 9.39 -11.37 -19.61
C SER A 226 8.21 -10.74 -20.35
N SER A 227 7.36 -11.55 -20.97
CA SER A 227 6.16 -11.07 -21.67
C SER A 227 5.13 -10.49 -20.69
N PHE A 228 4.88 -11.17 -19.58
CA PHE A 228 4.02 -10.64 -18.50
C PHE A 228 4.58 -9.33 -17.93
N LEU A 229 5.87 -9.29 -17.61
CA LEU A 229 6.52 -8.10 -17.04
C LEU A 229 6.44 -6.90 -17.99
N GLN A 230 6.69 -7.11 -19.28
CA GLN A 230 6.58 -6.07 -20.30
C GLN A 230 5.12 -5.59 -20.44
N ALA A 231 4.16 -6.50 -20.59
CA ALA A 231 2.74 -6.17 -20.71
C ALA A 231 2.21 -5.43 -19.48
N SER A 232 2.59 -5.85 -18.26
CA SER A 232 2.22 -5.17 -17.02
C SER A 232 2.76 -3.75 -16.98
N LYS A 233 4.05 -3.56 -17.30
CA LYS A 233 4.69 -2.24 -17.31
C LYS A 233 4.02 -1.28 -18.30
N GLU A 234 3.73 -1.75 -19.52
CA GLU A 234 3.05 -0.97 -20.56
C GLU A 234 1.61 -0.63 -20.13
N THR A 235 0.87 -1.60 -19.57
CA THR A 235 -0.48 -1.38 -19.08
C THR A 235 -0.51 -0.30 -18.01
N VAL A 236 0.38 -0.33 -17.02
CA VAL A 236 0.47 0.68 -15.96
C VAL A 236 0.82 2.05 -16.54
N ALA A 237 1.83 2.13 -17.40
CA ALA A 237 2.26 3.41 -18.00
C ALA A 237 1.14 4.05 -18.83
N ASN A 238 0.44 3.26 -19.65
CA ASN A 238 -0.68 3.73 -20.47
C ASN A 238 -1.90 4.09 -19.63
N LEU A 239 -2.19 3.35 -18.55
CA LEU A 239 -3.28 3.65 -17.62
C LEU A 239 -3.07 5.00 -16.95
N VAL A 240 -1.86 5.29 -16.48
CA VAL A 240 -1.52 6.59 -15.88
C VAL A 240 -1.72 7.71 -16.90
N LYS A 241 -1.23 7.54 -18.14
CA LYS A 241 -1.43 8.53 -19.20
C LYS A 241 -2.91 8.76 -19.53
N ALA A 242 -3.70 7.68 -19.61
CA ALA A 242 -5.13 7.76 -19.88
C ALA A 242 -5.89 8.49 -18.76
N LEU A 243 -5.49 8.26 -17.49
CA LEU A 243 -6.04 8.99 -16.33
C LEU A 243 -5.72 10.48 -16.40
N GLU A 244 -4.47 10.85 -16.68
CA GLU A 244 -4.02 12.25 -16.76
C GLU A 244 -4.61 13.02 -17.95
N VAL A 245 -5.02 12.31 -19.02
CA VAL A 245 -5.65 12.92 -20.19
C VAL A 245 -7.19 12.83 -20.14
N GLY A 246 -7.74 11.99 -19.28
CA GLY A 246 -9.19 11.83 -19.10
C GLY A 246 -9.87 10.94 -20.16
N GLN A 247 -9.23 9.86 -20.60
CA GLN A 247 -9.75 8.94 -21.61
C GLN A 247 -10.53 7.78 -20.99
N GLU A 248 -11.83 7.97 -20.73
CA GLU A 248 -12.71 7.02 -20.02
C GLU A 248 -12.61 5.59 -20.57
N GLU A 249 -12.88 5.39 -21.87
CA GLU A 249 -12.89 4.05 -22.49
C GLU A 249 -11.52 3.38 -22.39
N THR A 250 -10.45 4.13 -22.61
CA THR A 250 -9.06 3.62 -22.48
C THR A 250 -8.73 3.20 -21.04
N ILE A 251 -9.23 3.93 -20.04
CA ILE A 251 -9.05 3.56 -18.62
C ILE A 251 -9.75 2.23 -18.32
N ILE A 252 -10.99 2.07 -18.81
CA ILE A 252 -11.76 0.82 -18.64
C ILE A 252 -11.00 -0.34 -19.27
N ASP A 253 -10.56 -0.21 -20.52
CA ASP A 253 -9.85 -1.26 -21.26
C ASP A 253 -8.53 -1.65 -20.57
N LEU A 254 -7.75 -0.67 -20.10
CA LEU A 254 -6.46 -0.93 -19.45
C LEU A 254 -6.61 -1.56 -18.06
N LEU A 255 -7.65 -1.21 -17.30
CA LEU A 255 -7.92 -1.90 -16.03
C LEU A 255 -8.44 -3.33 -16.25
N GLU A 256 -9.23 -3.56 -17.30
CA GLU A 256 -9.62 -4.90 -17.70
C GLU A 256 -8.40 -5.72 -18.15
N GLN A 257 -7.50 -5.11 -18.93
CA GLN A 257 -6.23 -5.75 -19.31
C GLN A 257 -5.36 -6.09 -18.09
N ALA A 258 -5.26 -5.18 -17.11
CA ALA A 258 -4.56 -5.45 -15.85
C ALA A 258 -5.19 -6.65 -15.10
N SER A 259 -6.53 -6.74 -15.10
CA SER A 259 -7.25 -7.88 -14.54
C SER A 259 -6.94 -9.18 -15.27
N GLN A 260 -6.94 -9.17 -16.62
CA GLN A 260 -6.63 -10.34 -17.45
C GLN A 260 -5.19 -10.83 -17.26
N LEU A 261 -4.24 -9.91 -17.09
CA LEU A 261 -2.85 -10.25 -16.76
C LEU A 261 -2.76 -11.03 -15.44
N LEU A 262 -3.52 -10.64 -14.42
CA LEU A 262 -3.58 -11.36 -13.14
C LEU A 262 -4.26 -12.73 -13.28
N GLU A 263 -5.35 -12.82 -14.05
CA GLU A 263 -6.02 -14.11 -14.34
C GLU A 263 -5.11 -15.08 -15.09
N GLY A 264 -4.26 -14.56 -15.96
CA GLY A 264 -3.26 -15.33 -16.69
C GLY A 264 -2.10 -15.84 -15.85
N LEU A 265 -1.78 -15.18 -14.73
CA LEU A 265 -0.74 -15.61 -13.81
C LEU A 265 -1.16 -16.83 -12.98
N SER A 266 -2.35 -16.80 -12.39
CA SER A 266 -2.89 -17.90 -11.61
C SER A 266 -4.41 -17.79 -11.47
N SER A 267 -5.08 -18.95 -11.60
CA SER A 267 -6.52 -19.05 -11.32
C SER A 267 -6.90 -18.74 -9.87
N ASP A 268 -5.93 -18.84 -8.94
CA ASP A 268 -6.15 -18.67 -7.50
C ASP A 268 -6.23 -17.20 -7.09
N ILE A 269 -5.74 -16.27 -7.94
CA ILE A 269 -5.84 -14.82 -7.70
C ILE A 269 -7.29 -14.38 -7.63
N TYR A 270 -8.12 -14.92 -8.52
CA TYR A 270 -9.55 -14.62 -8.54
C TYR A 270 -10.36 -15.74 -7.89
N THR A 271 -10.66 -15.60 -6.60
CA THR A 271 -11.64 -16.44 -5.90
C THR A 271 -13.04 -16.28 -6.51
N PRO A 272 -13.99 -17.18 -6.22
CA PRO A 272 -15.38 -17.00 -6.64
C PRO A 272 -15.94 -15.60 -6.29
N SER A 273 -15.67 -15.11 -5.08
CA SER A 273 -16.14 -13.79 -4.63
C SER A 273 -15.48 -12.65 -5.38
N LEU A 274 -14.17 -12.72 -5.66
CA LEU A 274 -13.47 -11.71 -6.47
C LEU A 274 -13.90 -11.72 -7.94
N ARG A 275 -14.24 -12.90 -8.49
CA ARG A 275 -14.86 -13.01 -9.83
C ARG A 275 -16.24 -12.38 -9.86
N GLN A 276 -17.05 -12.61 -8.84
CA GLN A 276 -18.37 -11.99 -8.69
C GLN A 276 -18.25 -10.47 -8.56
N LEU A 277 -17.31 -9.97 -7.75
CA LEU A 277 -17.00 -8.55 -7.60
C LEU A 277 -16.67 -7.90 -8.96
N LYS A 278 -15.75 -8.52 -9.72
CA LYS A 278 -15.36 -8.07 -11.06
C LYS A 278 -16.58 -8.10 -12.02
N ASN A 279 -17.27 -9.23 -12.09
CA ASN A 279 -18.37 -9.42 -13.05
C ASN A 279 -19.57 -8.51 -12.77
N ALA A 280 -19.73 -8.00 -11.55
CA ALA A 280 -20.80 -7.07 -11.19
C ALA A 280 -20.72 -5.73 -11.96
N SER A 281 -19.55 -5.37 -12.51
CA SER A 281 -19.38 -4.16 -13.34
C SER A 281 -19.72 -4.36 -14.81
N ARG A 282 -20.00 -5.61 -15.26
CA ARG A 282 -20.38 -5.87 -16.66
C ARG A 282 -21.62 -5.10 -17.05
N ASP A 283 -21.63 -4.62 -18.29
CA ASP A 283 -22.73 -3.82 -18.90
C ASP A 283 -22.98 -2.48 -18.20
N LEU A 284 -22.01 -2.02 -17.39
CA LEU A 284 -22.02 -0.70 -16.76
C LEU A 284 -20.89 0.17 -17.33
N LYS A 285 -21.03 1.49 -17.22
CA LYS A 285 -19.89 2.41 -17.39
C LYS A 285 -18.98 2.34 -16.17
N ALA A 286 -18.43 1.14 -15.95
CA ALA A 286 -17.59 0.82 -14.79
C ALA A 286 -16.68 -0.35 -15.11
N VAL A 287 -15.57 -0.42 -14.41
CA VAL A 287 -14.64 -1.55 -14.43
C VAL A 287 -14.26 -1.92 -13.02
N ALA A 288 -14.19 -3.22 -12.72
CA ALA A 288 -13.81 -3.72 -11.42
C ALA A 288 -12.77 -4.84 -11.53
N LYS A 289 -11.88 -4.94 -10.54
CA LYS A 289 -10.83 -5.97 -10.49
C LYS A 289 -10.42 -6.29 -9.05
N SER A 290 -9.73 -7.41 -8.86
CA SER A 290 -9.02 -7.72 -7.63
C SER A 290 -7.94 -6.66 -7.34
N SER A 291 -7.60 -6.45 -6.09
CA SER A 291 -6.50 -5.57 -5.68
C SER A 291 -5.51 -6.29 -4.77
N GLY A 292 -4.22 -6.10 -5.00
CA GLY A 292 -3.16 -6.74 -4.24
C GLY A 292 -2.88 -8.18 -4.68
N ALA A 293 -2.58 -9.07 -3.73
CA ALA A 293 -2.23 -10.46 -4.05
C ALA A 293 -3.41 -11.28 -4.60
N GLY A 294 -4.64 -10.82 -4.44
CA GLY A 294 -5.81 -11.64 -4.72
C GLY A 294 -6.02 -12.73 -3.67
N GLY A 295 -6.79 -13.77 -4.00
CA GLY A 295 -7.10 -14.85 -3.06
C GLY A 295 -8.10 -14.47 -1.97
N GLY A 296 -8.68 -13.27 -2.01
CA GLY A 296 -9.60 -12.69 -1.03
C GLY A 296 -9.41 -11.20 -0.84
N ASP A 297 -9.64 -10.71 0.38
CA ASP A 297 -9.56 -9.30 0.79
C ASP A 297 -10.44 -8.38 -0.07
N CYS A 298 -9.84 -7.38 -0.71
CA CYS A 298 -10.57 -6.35 -1.46
C CYS A 298 -10.39 -6.43 -2.97
N GLY A 299 -11.41 -5.96 -3.68
CA GLY A 299 -11.30 -5.50 -5.05
C GLY A 299 -11.67 -4.02 -5.15
N ILE A 300 -11.34 -3.43 -6.28
CA ILE A 300 -11.62 -2.03 -6.59
C ILE A 300 -12.56 -1.92 -7.80
N ALA A 301 -13.24 -0.79 -7.90
CA ALA A 301 -13.96 -0.40 -9.12
C ALA A 301 -13.84 1.09 -9.38
N LEU A 302 -13.80 1.46 -10.66
CA LEU A 302 -14.00 2.81 -11.16
C LEU A 302 -15.33 2.83 -11.89
N SER A 303 -16.18 3.81 -11.56
CA SER A 303 -17.51 3.96 -12.17
C SER A 303 -17.71 5.42 -12.62
N PHE A 304 -18.03 5.60 -13.89
CA PHE A 304 -17.98 6.88 -14.61
C PHE A 304 -19.32 7.62 -14.67
N ASP A 305 -20.40 6.99 -14.23
CA ASP A 305 -21.69 7.66 -14.05
C ASP A 305 -22.42 7.20 -12.77
N GLN A 306 -23.44 7.96 -12.37
CA GLN A 306 -24.15 7.71 -11.11
C GLN A 306 -25.05 6.49 -11.16
N ASP A 307 -25.65 6.17 -12.31
CA ASP A 307 -26.54 5.01 -12.47
C ASP A 307 -25.74 3.71 -12.37
N SER A 308 -24.61 3.63 -13.06
CA SER A 308 -23.66 2.53 -12.98
C SER A 308 -23.13 2.35 -11.56
N THR A 309 -22.79 3.45 -10.87
CA THR A 309 -22.32 3.41 -9.48
C THR A 309 -23.39 2.82 -8.56
N THR A 310 -24.64 3.28 -8.69
CA THR A 310 -25.76 2.82 -7.88
C THR A 310 -26.07 1.34 -8.10
N LEU A 311 -26.06 0.92 -9.37
CA LEU A 311 -26.33 -0.47 -9.73
C LEU A 311 -25.19 -1.40 -9.32
N LEU A 312 -23.94 -0.98 -9.47
CA LEU A 312 -22.78 -1.75 -9.03
C LEU A 312 -22.80 -2.00 -7.51
N LYS A 313 -23.07 -0.96 -6.72
CA LYS A 313 -23.22 -1.07 -5.24
C LYS A 313 -24.34 -2.04 -4.86
N LYS A 314 -25.47 -2.00 -5.55
CA LYS A 314 -26.58 -2.92 -5.32
C LYS A 314 -26.16 -4.35 -5.65
N ARG A 315 -25.54 -4.60 -6.82
CA ARG A 315 -25.05 -5.93 -7.22
C ARG A 315 -24.04 -6.48 -6.21
N TRP A 316 -23.11 -5.65 -5.70
CA TRP A 316 -22.16 -6.07 -4.67
C TRP A 316 -22.87 -6.47 -3.38
N ALA A 317 -23.84 -5.68 -2.91
CA ALA A 317 -24.62 -6.00 -1.71
C ALA A 317 -25.38 -7.31 -1.86
N ASP A 318 -26.03 -7.55 -3.00
CA ASP A 318 -26.77 -8.78 -3.31
C ASP A 318 -25.84 -10.02 -3.34
N LEU A 319 -24.55 -9.83 -3.64
CA LEU A 319 -23.49 -10.85 -3.65
C LEU A 319 -22.77 -11.01 -2.30
N GLY A 320 -23.17 -10.25 -1.27
CA GLY A 320 -22.53 -10.27 0.05
C GLY A 320 -21.17 -9.54 0.13
N ILE A 321 -20.79 -8.80 -0.93
CA ILE A 321 -19.60 -7.97 -0.99
C ILE A 321 -19.92 -6.64 -0.32
N GLU A 322 -19.12 -6.28 0.69
CA GLU A 322 -19.32 -5.05 1.45
C GLU A 322 -18.62 -3.86 0.80
N LEU A 323 -19.34 -2.76 0.58
CA LEU A 323 -18.71 -1.49 0.20
C LEU A 323 -17.92 -0.96 1.40
N LEU A 324 -16.60 -1.11 1.35
CA LEU A 324 -15.69 -0.67 2.42
C LEU A 324 -15.39 0.83 2.33
N TYR A 325 -15.25 1.36 1.12
CA TYR A 325 -14.90 2.76 0.88
C TYR A 325 -15.44 3.24 -0.48
N GLN A 326 -15.75 4.52 -0.56
CA GLN A 326 -16.09 5.21 -1.81
C GLN A 326 -15.62 6.66 -1.75
N GLU A 327 -15.05 7.15 -2.85
CA GLU A 327 -14.75 8.59 -3.05
C GLU A 327 -15.01 9.00 -4.49
N ARG A 328 -15.25 10.29 -4.69
CA ARG A 328 -15.29 10.89 -6.02
C ARG A 328 -13.91 11.47 -6.34
N MET A 329 -13.29 10.99 -7.41
CA MET A 329 -11.98 11.40 -7.88
C MET A 329 -12.08 12.30 -9.12
N GLY A 330 -10.98 13.01 -9.41
CA GLY A 330 -10.88 13.92 -10.55
C GLY A 330 -11.38 15.35 -10.26
N HIS A 331 -11.01 16.28 -11.16
CA HIS A 331 -11.36 17.68 -11.04
C HIS A 331 -12.63 18.02 -11.86
N ASP A 332 -13.34 19.09 -11.47
CA ASP A 332 -14.28 19.74 -12.39
C ASP A 332 -13.50 20.25 -13.58
N ASP A 333 -14.01 19.99 -14.81
CA ASP A 333 -13.54 20.73 -15.97
C ASP A 333 -13.44 22.20 -15.57
N LYS A 334 -12.23 22.75 -15.68
CA LYS A 334 -12.10 24.20 -15.64
C LYS A 334 -12.95 24.69 -16.80
N SER A 335 -14.23 24.99 -16.50
CA SER A 335 -15.08 25.70 -17.42
C SER A 335 -14.31 26.90 -17.93
N GLU A 336 -14.10 26.90 -19.23
CA GLU A 336 -13.60 28.00 -20.01
C GLU A 336 -14.04 29.33 -19.41
N GLY A 337 -13.09 30.14 -18.99
CA GLY A 337 -13.23 31.54 -18.65
C GLY A 337 -12.34 32.35 -19.57
#